data_be3120e77f2a1e7e180c3c275da64f76
#
_entry.id   be3120e77f2a1e7e180c3c275da64f76
#
_cell.length_a   1.000
_cell.length_b   1.000
_cell.length_c   1.000
_cell.angle_alpha   90.00
_cell.angle_beta   90.00
_cell.angle_gamma   90.00
#
_symmetry.space_group_name_H-M   'P 1'
#
loop_
_entity.id
_entity.type
_entity.pdbx_description
1 polymer ?
#
loop_
_entity_poly.entity_id
_entity_poly.type
_entity_poly.pdbx_seq_one_letter_code
_entity_poly.pdbx_strand_id
1 'polypeptide(L)'
;METEVPGIFACGNVLHVHDLVDWVTEESRKAGAYAAEYVLSGCKDSSSDEVIHTVAKNGISYIVPQRLRKDNLQEEIILYFRVRDIYYDRKIVVKNKGEVIKSVKRRHLAPGEMEQVKIKTELLRNIDIDELTVEVSEEV
;
A
#
# COMPACT_ATOMS: atom_id res chain seq x y z
N MET A 1 7.55 0.40 5.04
CA MET A 1 7.81 -0.08 6.43
C MET A 1 8.43 1.01 7.31
N GLU A 2 9.10 1.99 6.74
CA GLU A 2 9.56 3.17 7.48
C GLU A 2 8.38 4.04 7.89
N THR A 3 8.40 4.55 9.13
CA THR A 3 7.40 5.46 9.67
C THR A 3 7.63 6.90 9.16
N GLU A 4 6.86 7.87 9.65
CA GLU A 4 7.14 9.29 9.36
C GLU A 4 8.45 9.78 9.97
N VAL A 5 8.95 9.08 10.99
CA VAL A 5 10.23 9.40 11.61
C VAL A 5 11.33 8.59 10.91
N PRO A 6 12.30 9.26 10.27
CA PRO A 6 13.39 8.58 9.57
C PRO A 6 14.14 7.60 10.48
N GLY A 7 14.43 6.41 9.96
CA GLY A 7 15.13 5.35 10.68
C GLY A 7 14.27 4.53 11.64
N ILE A 8 13.00 4.84 11.80
CA ILE A 8 12.06 4.01 12.58
C ILE A 8 11.20 3.19 11.63
N PHE A 9 11.29 1.87 11.76
CA PHE A 9 10.56 0.91 10.92
C PHE A 9 9.53 0.16 11.75
N ALA A 10 8.38 -0.13 11.16
CA ALA A 10 7.29 -0.88 11.78
C ALA A 10 6.89 -2.06 10.89
N CYS A 11 6.57 -3.20 11.51
CA CYS A 11 6.06 -4.38 10.82
C CYS A 11 5.19 -5.23 11.76
N GLY A 12 4.44 -6.18 11.20
CA GLY A 12 3.54 -7.04 11.94
C GLY A 12 2.32 -6.32 12.48
N ASN A 13 1.73 -6.83 13.54
CA ASN A 13 0.46 -6.35 14.06
C ASN A 13 0.50 -4.92 14.66
N VAL A 14 1.67 -4.36 14.88
CA VAL A 14 1.80 -2.93 15.24
C VAL A 14 1.50 -2.01 14.05
N LEU A 15 1.74 -2.49 12.84
CA LEU A 15 1.42 -1.75 11.61
C LEU A 15 -0.04 -1.96 11.20
N HIS A 16 -0.45 -3.21 11.05
CA HIS A 16 -1.83 -3.64 10.84
C HIS A 16 -1.97 -5.14 11.12
N VAL A 17 -3.19 -5.59 11.41
CA VAL A 17 -3.45 -7.00 11.72
C VAL A 17 -3.41 -7.84 10.44
N HIS A 18 -2.56 -8.86 10.44
CA HIS A 18 -2.47 -9.84 9.37
C HIS A 18 -3.35 -11.06 9.64
N ASP A 19 -3.93 -11.63 8.59
CA ASP A 19 -4.74 -12.85 8.68
C ASP A 19 -3.88 -14.12 8.70
N LEU A 20 -2.66 -14.06 8.14
CA LEU A 20 -1.71 -15.16 8.05
C LEU A 20 -0.33 -14.77 8.55
N VAL A 21 0.31 -15.66 9.30
CA VAL A 21 1.67 -15.46 9.83
C VAL A 21 2.73 -15.34 8.71
N ASP A 22 2.50 -15.96 7.57
CA ASP A 22 3.39 -15.86 6.43
C ASP A 22 3.52 -14.42 5.92
N TRP A 23 2.43 -13.67 5.93
CA TRP A 23 2.45 -12.24 5.56
C TRP A 23 3.20 -11.39 6.58
N VAL A 24 3.06 -11.70 7.87
CA VAL A 24 3.87 -11.07 8.93
C VAL A 24 5.35 -11.32 8.69
N THR A 25 5.71 -12.54 8.33
CA THR A 25 7.09 -12.93 8.05
C THR A 25 7.67 -12.17 6.86
N GLU A 26 6.94 -12.10 5.75
CA GLU A 26 7.35 -11.36 4.55
C GLU A 26 7.50 -9.86 4.84
N GLU A 27 6.57 -9.28 5.58
CA GLU A 27 6.63 -7.87 5.98
C GLU A 27 7.82 -7.59 6.88
N SER A 28 8.06 -8.45 7.87
CA SER A 28 9.19 -8.30 8.81
C SER A 28 10.54 -8.42 8.09
N ARG A 29 10.67 -9.33 7.13
CA ARG A 29 11.88 -9.45 6.31
C ARG A 29 12.15 -8.18 5.50
N LYS A 30 11.12 -7.59 4.90
CA LYS A 30 11.23 -6.32 4.17
C LYS A 30 11.60 -5.17 5.09
N ALA A 31 10.97 -5.06 6.26
CA ALA A 31 11.29 -4.04 7.25
C ALA A 31 12.75 -4.15 7.72
N GLY A 32 13.23 -5.36 8.01
CA GLY A 32 14.62 -5.61 8.38
C GLY A 32 15.61 -5.26 7.26
N ALA A 33 15.30 -5.59 6.01
CA ALA A 33 16.13 -5.23 4.86
C ALA A 33 16.25 -3.71 4.69
N TYR A 34 15.13 -2.99 4.76
CA TYR A 34 15.13 -1.52 4.66
C TYR A 34 15.85 -0.85 5.83
N ALA A 35 15.71 -1.38 7.06
CA ALA A 35 16.44 -0.88 8.22
C ALA A 35 17.95 -1.07 8.05
N ALA A 36 18.38 -2.23 7.55
CA ALA A 36 19.78 -2.50 7.26
C ALA A 36 20.33 -1.57 6.16
N GLU A 37 19.58 -1.35 5.09
CA GLU A 37 19.93 -0.41 4.02
C GLU A 37 20.09 1.02 4.55
N TYR A 38 19.16 1.46 5.39
CA TYR A 38 19.23 2.78 6.04
C TYR A 38 20.52 2.94 6.84
N VAL A 39 20.88 1.97 7.67
CA VAL A 39 22.12 1.99 8.45
C VAL A 39 23.36 1.98 7.55
N LEU A 40 23.38 1.11 6.53
CA LEU A 40 24.51 1.00 5.60
C LEU A 40 24.69 2.26 4.73
N SER A 41 23.64 2.98 4.45
CA SER A 41 23.71 4.30 3.77
C SER A 41 24.26 5.43 4.65
N GLY A 42 24.60 5.15 5.91
CA GLY A 42 25.06 6.13 6.90
C GLY A 42 23.94 6.93 7.53
N CYS A 43 22.76 6.33 7.68
CA CYS A 43 21.57 6.96 8.26
C CYS A 43 21.16 8.23 7.49
N LYS A 44 21.45 8.27 6.22
CA LYS A 44 21.02 9.36 5.36
C LYS A 44 19.55 9.14 5.03
N ASP A 45 18.75 10.11 5.42
CA ASP A 45 17.40 10.22 4.85
C ASP A 45 17.58 10.34 3.33
N SER A 46 17.05 9.39 2.58
CA SER A 46 17.03 9.50 1.13
C SER A 46 16.11 10.68 0.82
N SER A 47 16.76 11.82 0.52
CA SER A 47 16.13 13.13 0.41
C SER A 47 15.39 13.36 -0.90
N SER A 48 14.77 12.31 -1.48
CA SER A 48 13.79 12.57 -2.50
C SER A 48 12.46 12.88 -1.81
N ASP A 49 12.06 14.14 -1.85
CA ASP A 49 10.75 14.62 -1.36
C ASP A 49 9.57 14.06 -2.19
N GLU A 50 9.86 13.22 -3.18
CA GLU A 50 8.85 12.65 -4.05
C GLU A 50 8.20 11.42 -3.43
N VAL A 51 7.13 11.66 -2.70
CA VAL A 51 6.31 10.66 -2.04
C VAL A 51 4.95 10.56 -2.71
N ILE A 52 4.49 9.32 -2.96
CA ILE A 52 3.11 9.03 -3.35
C ILE A 52 2.35 8.67 -2.06
N HIS A 53 1.29 9.40 -1.79
CA HIS A 53 0.39 9.10 -0.67
C HIS A 53 -0.69 8.10 -1.10
N THR A 54 -1.02 7.15 -0.24
CA THR A 54 -2.17 6.26 -0.46
C THR A 54 -3.33 6.71 0.41
N VAL A 55 -4.50 6.90 -0.20
CA VAL A 55 -5.67 7.45 0.47
C VAL A 55 -6.85 6.51 0.34
N ALA A 56 -7.41 6.12 1.49
CA ALA A 56 -8.62 5.31 1.58
C ALA A 56 -9.85 6.16 1.26
N LYS A 57 -10.63 5.73 0.28
CA LYS A 57 -11.90 6.34 -0.10
C LYS A 57 -13.05 5.32 0.09
N ASN A 58 -14.20 5.64 -0.31
CA ASN A 58 -15.46 4.88 -0.32
C ASN A 58 -15.34 3.39 0.05
N GLY A 59 -15.73 3.04 1.27
CA GLY A 59 -15.76 1.66 1.73
C GLY A 59 -14.43 1.07 2.20
N ILE A 60 -13.31 1.77 2.07
CA ILE A 60 -11.99 1.34 2.57
C ILE A 60 -11.74 1.94 3.95
N SER A 61 -11.26 1.13 4.90
CA SER A 61 -10.95 1.57 6.26
C SER A 61 -9.59 2.26 6.35
N TYR A 62 -8.56 1.62 5.81
CA TYR A 62 -7.18 2.07 5.79
C TYR A 62 -6.41 1.37 4.67
N ILE A 63 -5.23 1.89 4.33
CA ILE A 63 -4.32 1.30 3.35
C ILE A 63 -2.92 1.25 3.93
N VAL A 64 -2.17 0.20 3.63
CA VAL A 64 -0.75 0.05 3.96
C VAL A 64 0.01 -0.41 2.70
N PRO A 65 1.13 0.24 2.39
CA PRO A 65 1.74 1.41 3.03
C PRO A 65 0.96 2.70 2.75
N GLN A 66 1.04 3.67 3.67
CA GLN A 66 0.41 4.98 3.51
C GLN A 66 1.24 5.93 2.65
N ARG A 67 2.55 5.64 2.51
CA ARG A 67 3.52 6.45 1.77
C ARG A 67 4.43 5.53 0.96
N LEU A 68 4.65 5.89 -0.29
CA LEU A 68 5.54 5.21 -1.21
C LEU A 68 6.56 6.22 -1.72
N ARG A 69 7.84 5.94 -1.53
CA ARG A 69 8.91 6.78 -2.09
C ARG A 69 9.12 6.42 -3.55
N LYS A 70 9.12 7.41 -4.45
CA LYS A 70 9.25 7.18 -5.89
C LYS A 70 10.61 6.58 -6.29
N ASP A 71 11.66 6.95 -5.58
CA ASP A 71 13.02 6.46 -5.81
C ASP A 71 13.24 5.01 -5.37
N ASN A 72 12.38 4.48 -4.51
CA ASN A 72 12.49 3.11 -3.95
C ASN A 72 11.31 2.20 -4.34
N LEU A 73 10.68 2.45 -5.48
CA LEU A 73 9.60 1.61 -5.98
C LEU A 73 10.16 0.30 -6.55
N GLN A 74 9.74 -0.81 -6.01
CA GLN A 74 10.02 -2.14 -6.55
C GLN A 74 9.23 -2.37 -7.84
N GLU A 75 9.45 -3.48 -8.54
CA GLU A 75 8.73 -3.82 -9.79
C GLU A 75 7.22 -3.89 -9.59
N GLU A 76 6.77 -4.32 -8.43
CA GLU A 76 5.36 -4.42 -8.05
C GLU A 76 5.13 -3.81 -6.67
N ILE A 77 4.11 -2.98 -6.56
CA ILE A 77 3.63 -2.40 -5.31
C ILE A 77 2.41 -3.21 -4.86
N ILE A 78 2.41 -3.61 -3.60
CA ILE A 78 1.25 -4.27 -2.99
C ILE A 78 0.64 -3.31 -1.99
N LEU A 79 -0.61 -2.95 -2.20
CA LEU A 79 -1.42 -2.18 -1.26
C LEU A 79 -2.31 -3.15 -0.49
N TYR A 80 -2.13 -3.20 0.83
CA TYR A 80 -3.00 -3.96 1.74
C TYR A 80 -4.03 -3.02 2.35
N PHE A 81 -5.25 -3.53 2.52
CA PHE A 81 -6.34 -2.73 3.09
C PHE A 81 -7.43 -3.63 3.68
N ARG A 82 -8.31 -3.01 4.48
CA ARG A 82 -9.56 -3.62 4.91
C ARG A 82 -10.73 -2.74 4.50
N VAL A 83 -11.85 -3.39 4.24
CA VAL A 83 -13.10 -2.69 3.94
C VAL A 83 -13.85 -2.34 5.24
N ARG A 84 -14.81 -1.42 5.15
CA ARG A 84 -15.61 -0.97 6.30
C ARG A 84 -16.86 -1.80 6.52
N ASP A 85 -17.36 -2.46 5.47
CA ASP A 85 -18.61 -3.21 5.48
C ASP A 85 -18.49 -4.45 4.63
N ILE A 86 -19.53 -5.28 4.62
CA ILE A 86 -19.61 -6.45 3.75
C ILE A 86 -20.11 -6.02 2.38
N TYR A 87 -19.38 -6.41 1.35
CA TYR A 87 -19.73 -6.12 -0.04
C TYR A 87 -19.79 -7.40 -0.86
N TYR A 88 -20.74 -7.47 -1.77
CA TYR A 88 -20.88 -8.56 -2.74
C TYR A 88 -20.79 -8.00 -4.14
N ASP A 89 -20.07 -8.72 -5.01
CA ASP A 89 -19.90 -8.41 -6.44
C ASP A 89 -19.53 -6.94 -6.68
N ARG A 90 -18.38 -6.52 -6.10
CA ARG A 90 -17.84 -5.16 -6.22
C ARG A 90 -16.47 -5.15 -6.90
N LYS A 91 -16.07 -3.97 -7.33
CA LYS A 91 -14.70 -3.72 -7.78
C LYS A 91 -13.92 -2.93 -6.72
N ILE A 92 -12.69 -3.33 -6.51
CA ILE A 92 -11.68 -2.48 -5.88
C ILE A 92 -11.03 -1.69 -6.99
N VAL A 93 -11.06 -0.38 -6.88
CA VAL A 93 -10.54 0.54 -7.90
C VAL A 93 -9.44 1.40 -7.29
N VAL A 94 -8.29 1.41 -7.97
CA VAL A 94 -7.18 2.30 -7.65
C VAL A 94 -7.16 3.42 -8.69
N LYS A 95 -7.12 4.67 -8.22
CA LYS A 95 -7.13 5.85 -9.08
C LYS A 95 -5.98 6.80 -8.77
N ASN A 96 -5.56 7.54 -9.79
CA ASN A 96 -4.72 8.72 -9.70
C ASN A 96 -5.50 9.92 -10.26
N LYS A 97 -5.66 10.97 -9.48
CA LYS A 97 -6.37 12.21 -9.91
C LYS A 97 -7.73 11.94 -10.58
N GLY A 98 -8.42 10.87 -10.15
CA GLY A 98 -9.72 10.44 -10.68
C GLY A 98 -9.64 9.43 -11.84
N GLU A 99 -8.49 9.23 -12.47
CA GLU A 99 -8.30 8.23 -13.51
C GLU A 99 -8.02 6.84 -12.93
N VAL A 100 -8.65 5.83 -13.50
CA VAL A 100 -8.51 4.43 -13.06
C VAL A 100 -7.18 3.86 -13.54
N ILE A 101 -6.29 3.53 -12.60
CA ILE A 101 -5.04 2.83 -12.87
C ILE A 101 -5.23 1.32 -12.86
N LYS A 102 -6.00 0.83 -11.88
CA LYS A 102 -6.23 -0.60 -11.67
C LYS A 102 -7.64 -0.83 -11.18
N SER A 103 -8.27 -1.90 -11.67
CA SER A 103 -9.56 -2.37 -11.18
C SER A 103 -9.52 -3.89 -11.00
N VAL A 104 -10.03 -4.38 -9.88
CA VAL A 104 -10.06 -5.81 -9.55
C VAL A 104 -11.43 -6.19 -9.01
N LYS A 105 -12.08 -7.17 -9.63
CA LYS A 105 -13.36 -7.71 -9.16
C LYS A 105 -13.18 -8.54 -7.92
N ARG A 106 -14.14 -8.43 -7.00
CA ARG A 106 -14.26 -9.25 -5.78
C ARG A 106 -15.70 -9.71 -5.62
N ARG A 107 -15.87 -11.03 -5.47
CA ARG A 107 -17.19 -11.60 -5.21
C ARG A 107 -17.69 -11.31 -3.81
N HIS A 108 -16.77 -11.27 -2.86
CA HIS A 108 -17.04 -11.02 -1.46
C HIS A 108 -15.90 -10.19 -0.86
N LEU A 109 -16.24 -9.24 0.00
CA LEU A 109 -15.34 -8.44 0.79
C LEU A 109 -15.92 -8.35 2.20
N ALA A 110 -15.09 -8.50 3.23
CA ALA A 110 -15.52 -8.40 4.62
C ALA A 110 -14.48 -7.64 5.47
N PRO A 111 -14.91 -6.88 6.49
CA PRO A 111 -13.99 -6.12 7.36
C PRO A 111 -12.96 -7.00 8.09
N GLY A 112 -13.33 -8.25 8.37
CA GLY A 112 -12.45 -9.23 9.02
C GLY A 112 -11.36 -9.81 8.13
N GLU A 113 -11.45 -9.62 6.80
CA GLU A 113 -10.52 -10.16 5.83
C GLU A 113 -9.59 -9.08 5.29
N MET A 114 -8.29 -9.36 5.23
CA MET A 114 -7.32 -8.46 4.63
C MET A 114 -7.30 -8.65 3.12
N GLU A 115 -7.50 -7.56 2.40
CA GLU A 115 -7.45 -7.50 0.96
C GLU A 115 -6.12 -6.92 0.46
N GLN A 116 -5.77 -7.25 -0.77
CA GLN A 116 -4.60 -6.70 -1.42
C GLN A 116 -4.86 -6.38 -2.90
N VAL A 117 -4.21 -5.31 -3.36
CA VAL A 117 -4.13 -4.98 -4.79
C VAL A 117 -2.66 -4.79 -5.18
N LYS A 118 -2.27 -5.48 -6.23
CA LYS A 118 -0.92 -5.40 -6.80
C LYS A 118 -0.92 -4.46 -7.99
N ILE A 119 0.02 -3.53 -8.01
CA ILE A 119 0.16 -2.53 -9.07
C ILE A 119 1.58 -2.65 -9.64
N LYS A 120 1.70 -2.84 -10.94
CA LYS A 120 3.01 -2.79 -11.60
C LYS A 120 3.53 -1.37 -11.60
N THR A 121 4.75 -1.18 -11.15
CA THR A 121 5.38 0.15 -11.07
C THR A 121 5.51 0.83 -12.43
N GLU A 122 5.59 0.06 -13.50
CA GLU A 122 5.59 0.59 -14.87
C GLU A 122 4.37 1.48 -15.17
N LEU A 123 3.21 1.17 -14.57
CA LEU A 123 1.99 1.97 -14.72
C LEU A 123 2.10 3.34 -14.03
N LEU A 124 3.03 3.50 -13.10
CA LEU A 124 3.21 4.71 -12.30
C LEU A 124 4.38 5.57 -12.77
N ARG A 125 5.35 4.99 -13.49
CA ARG A 125 6.59 5.69 -13.87
C ARG A 125 6.40 6.83 -14.86
N ASN A 126 5.34 6.79 -15.67
CA ASN A 126 5.12 7.73 -16.78
C ASN A 126 3.96 8.70 -16.51
N ILE A 127 3.47 8.73 -15.28
CA ILE A 127 2.36 9.61 -14.90
C ILE A 127 2.79 10.50 -13.74
N ASP A 128 2.27 11.73 -13.75
CA ASP A 128 2.40 12.63 -12.63
C ASP A 128 1.49 12.15 -11.48
N ILE A 129 2.12 11.59 -10.45
CA ILE A 129 1.43 10.93 -9.35
C ILE A 129 1.96 11.40 -8.00
N ASP A 130 1.05 11.92 -7.20
CA ASP A 130 1.29 12.32 -5.81
C ASP A 130 0.39 11.56 -4.85
N GLU A 131 -0.76 11.07 -5.35
CA GLU A 131 -1.76 10.38 -4.57
C GLU A 131 -2.34 9.18 -5.32
N LEU A 132 -2.42 8.04 -4.65
CA LEU A 132 -3.19 6.87 -5.07
C LEU A 132 -4.40 6.70 -4.17
N THR A 133 -5.60 6.82 -4.71
CA THR A 133 -6.82 6.52 -3.98
C THR A 133 -7.24 5.07 -4.21
N VAL A 134 -7.71 4.40 -3.16
CA VAL A 134 -8.33 3.07 -3.26
C VAL A 134 -9.75 3.15 -2.74
N GLU A 135 -10.68 2.63 -3.50
CA GLU A 135 -12.10 2.64 -3.15
C GLU A 135 -12.83 1.36 -3.57
N VAL A 136 -13.94 1.09 -2.91
CA VAL A 136 -14.94 0.10 -3.35
C VAL A 136 -15.88 0.80 -4.32
N SER A 137 -15.99 0.29 -5.53
CA SER A 137 -16.89 0.82 -6.56
C SER A 137 -18.04 -0.14 -6.80
N GLU A 138 -19.22 0.41 -7.02
CA GLU A 138 -20.33 -0.37 -7.56
C GLU A 138 -20.00 -0.82 -8.97
N GLU A 139 -20.22 -2.09 -9.25
CA GLU A 139 -20.08 -2.57 -10.60
C GLU A 139 -21.32 -2.20 -11.40
N VAL A 140 -21.11 -1.60 -12.54
CA VAL A 140 -22.07 -1.57 -13.64
C VAL A 140 -21.56 -2.52 -14.71
#